data_8bb91afe71ac13ce210edf5f1e477f6c
#
_entry.id   8bb91afe71ac13ce210edf5f1e477f6c
#
_cell.length_a   1.000
_cell.length_b   1.000
_cell.length_c   1.000
_cell.angle_alpha   90.00
_cell.angle_beta   90.00
_cell.angle_gamma   90.00
#
_symmetry.space_group_name_H-M   'P 1'
#
loop_
_entity.id
_entity.type
_entity.pdbx_description
1 polymer ?
#
loop_
_entity_poly.entity_id
_entity_poly.type
_entity_poly.pdbx_seq_one_letter_code
_entity_poly.pdbx_strand_id
1 'polypeptide(L)'
;NKAINSVLNLFEGQETGQSVFTVENNMHQIGIEENLTTDGYSVGIGNRLDLTDDELLNNMHKVQLHNGLPQTSEHDNKYPEFDINMETGTGKTYVYLKTIFELKKKYNFSKFIIVVPSVAIKEGVKKSLDVTFEQFKQDYPEIPYSNSSYFVYDSSNPNLVRDFAISQNLSIMVITIAAFNKDKNVIHQEDRETGKLIDLIRSTNPILIIDEPQLVDNTTNAQNSIKLLNPLVSFRYSATHDRKSNLIYSFDSIDAYEGEYVKQIEVASFSTEDYDNSAYIRVKSIKSNKNTITANVEISVLNDAGKVSKKDVKIDKYKKNNLFSLSGGREVYANYRVKDIYCEPDNKYIEFLNGVEVREGQCIGDIDDIKLKRQQI
;
A
#
# COMPACT_ATOMS: atom_id res chain seq x y z
N ASN A 1 18.82 8.79 -3.98
CA ASN A 1 19.16 10.22 -4.15
C ASN A 1 18.33 10.93 -5.23
N LYS A 2 17.99 10.27 -6.38
CA LYS A 2 17.23 10.94 -7.47
C LYS A 2 15.87 11.47 -6.99
N ALA A 3 15.07 10.64 -6.29
CA ALA A 3 13.77 11.05 -5.74
C ALA A 3 13.88 12.27 -4.81
N ILE A 4 14.88 12.29 -3.93
CA ILE A 4 15.14 13.41 -3.01
C ILE A 4 15.47 14.67 -3.79
N ASN A 5 16.38 14.58 -4.76
CA ASN A 5 16.75 15.71 -5.61
C ASN A 5 15.56 16.23 -6.43
N SER A 6 14.67 15.36 -6.88
CA SER A 6 13.44 15.77 -7.58
C SER A 6 12.56 16.64 -6.69
N VAL A 7 12.42 16.30 -5.42
CA VAL A 7 11.68 17.14 -4.46
C VAL A 7 12.42 18.46 -4.18
N LEU A 8 13.71 18.42 -3.95
CA LEU A 8 14.49 19.63 -3.66
C LEU A 8 14.45 20.62 -4.82
N ASN A 9 14.54 20.15 -6.05
CA ASN A 9 14.59 21.03 -7.24
C ASN A 9 13.25 21.70 -7.53
N LEU A 10 12.12 21.25 -6.95
CA LEU A 10 10.85 21.99 -7.00
C LEU A 10 10.96 23.36 -6.35
N PHE A 11 11.80 23.50 -5.32
CA PHE A 11 11.99 24.73 -4.56
C PHE A 11 13.23 25.53 -5.00
N GLU A 12 13.70 25.32 -6.25
CA GLU A 12 14.77 26.16 -6.76
C GLU A 12 14.36 27.64 -6.77
N GLY A 13 15.17 28.50 -6.13
CA GLY A 13 14.84 29.91 -5.92
C GLY A 13 14.14 30.25 -4.60
N GLN A 14 13.73 29.24 -3.81
CA GLN A 14 13.13 29.45 -2.49
C GLN A 14 14.14 30.04 -1.49
N GLU A 15 13.76 31.09 -0.82
CA GLU A 15 14.54 31.69 0.27
C GLU A 15 14.37 30.92 1.60
N THR A 16 15.35 31.08 2.51
CA THR A 16 15.33 30.40 3.82
C THR A 16 14.50 31.17 4.86
N GLY A 17 13.24 31.44 4.56
CA GLY A 17 12.32 32.16 5.40
C GLY A 17 11.38 31.25 6.21
N GLN A 18 10.80 31.82 7.29
CA GLN A 18 9.74 31.18 8.08
C GLN A 18 8.60 32.19 8.28
N SER A 19 7.36 31.68 8.39
CA SER A 19 6.23 32.49 8.84
C SER A 19 6.16 32.52 10.36
N VAL A 20 5.63 33.58 10.88
CA VAL A 20 5.45 33.81 12.33
C VAL A 20 3.98 34.09 12.60
N PHE A 21 3.42 33.51 13.64
CA PHE A 21 2.05 33.76 14.09
C PHE A 21 1.94 33.78 15.62
N THR A 22 0.85 34.30 16.14
CA THR A 22 0.61 34.38 17.58
C THR A 22 -0.16 33.16 18.07
N VAL A 23 0.31 32.57 19.17
CA VAL A 23 -0.37 31.49 19.89
C VAL A 23 -0.79 32.02 21.25
N GLU A 24 -2.10 32.04 21.52
CA GLU A 24 -2.63 32.47 22.81
C GLU A 24 -2.27 31.47 23.91
N ASN A 25 -1.75 31.94 25.01
CA ASN A 25 -1.44 31.17 26.20
C ASN A 25 -2.52 31.39 27.24
N ASN A 26 -3.48 30.50 27.34
CA ASN A 26 -4.48 30.51 28.41
C ASN A 26 -3.94 29.95 29.75
N MET A 27 -2.65 29.63 29.85
CA MET A 27 -2.01 29.08 31.03
C MET A 27 -1.13 30.12 31.75
N HIS A 28 -1.56 30.50 32.90
CA HIS A 28 -0.70 31.03 33.98
C HIS A 28 0.01 29.86 34.67
N GLN A 29 0.93 29.17 34.02
CA GLN A 29 1.89 28.36 34.78
C GLN A 29 2.94 27.66 33.88
N ILE A 30 4.17 27.79 34.33
CA ILE A 30 5.36 26.96 34.09
C ILE A 30 6.28 27.40 32.95
N GLY A 31 7.22 28.32 33.29
CA GLY A 31 8.67 28.20 33.13
C GLY A 31 9.25 27.82 31.75
N ILE A 32 8.75 28.35 30.63
CA ILE A 32 9.52 28.42 29.40
C ILE A 32 9.62 29.88 28.98
N GLU A 33 10.61 30.56 29.55
CA GLU A 33 10.80 32.03 29.43
C GLU A 33 11.35 32.47 28.07
N GLU A 34 11.70 31.59 27.14
CA GLU A 34 12.45 31.99 25.94
C GLU A 34 11.60 32.47 24.75
N ASN A 35 10.28 32.22 24.72
CA ASN A 35 9.43 32.60 23.59
C ASN A 35 8.12 33.31 23.98
N LEU A 36 8.01 33.87 25.20
CA LEU A 36 6.84 34.63 25.64
C LEU A 36 7.00 36.12 25.29
N THR A 37 5.98 36.66 24.61
CA THR A 37 5.81 38.13 24.58
C THR A 37 5.33 38.61 25.94
N THR A 38 5.55 39.90 26.24
CA THR A 38 5.14 40.53 27.52
C THR A 38 3.65 40.42 27.86
N ASP A 39 2.81 39.97 26.89
CA ASP A 39 1.34 39.94 27.01
C ASP A 39 0.78 38.51 27.17
N GLY A 40 1.62 37.49 27.46
CA GLY A 40 1.15 36.12 27.66
C GLY A 40 0.90 35.31 26.39
N TYR A 41 1.44 35.75 25.27
CA TYR A 41 1.38 35.02 23.97
C TYR A 41 2.69 34.31 23.68
N SER A 42 2.62 33.13 23.05
CA SER A 42 3.79 32.47 22.46
C SER A 42 3.87 32.79 20.97
N VAL A 43 5.10 32.81 20.45
CA VAL A 43 5.34 32.98 19.01
C VAL A 43 5.32 31.61 18.34
N GLY A 44 4.36 31.39 17.46
CA GLY A 44 4.31 30.23 16.61
C GLY A 44 5.16 30.39 15.35
N ILE A 45 5.72 29.29 14.88
CA ILE A 45 6.58 29.24 13.69
C ILE A 45 5.93 28.32 12.65
N GLY A 46 5.86 28.80 11.42
CA GLY A 46 5.35 28.04 10.29
C GLY A 46 6.30 28.07 9.09
N ASN A 47 6.04 27.20 8.12
CA ASN A 47 6.73 27.26 6.86
C ASN A 47 6.22 28.43 6.01
N ARG A 48 7.08 28.93 5.12
CA ARG A 48 6.76 29.99 4.17
C ARG A 48 7.27 29.60 2.79
N LEU A 49 6.41 29.68 1.78
CA LEU A 49 6.76 29.55 0.39
C LEU A 49 6.85 30.95 -0.22
N ASP A 50 8.03 31.29 -0.74
CA ASP A 50 8.29 32.59 -1.37
C ASP A 50 8.16 32.51 -2.91
N LEU A 51 8.17 31.28 -3.47
CA LEU A 51 7.97 31.05 -4.89
C LEU A 51 6.52 31.36 -5.29
N THR A 52 6.35 31.99 -6.41
CA THR A 52 5.06 32.11 -7.10
C THR A 52 4.60 30.79 -7.69
N ASP A 53 3.32 30.66 -7.99
CA ASP A 53 2.76 29.46 -8.63
C ASP A 53 3.44 29.18 -9.97
N ASP A 54 3.77 30.22 -10.76
CA ASP A 54 4.45 30.09 -12.04
C ASP A 54 5.90 29.57 -11.89
N GLU A 55 6.63 30.05 -10.89
CA GLU A 55 7.99 29.59 -10.60
C GLU A 55 7.98 28.12 -10.15
N LEU A 56 7.05 27.75 -9.27
CA LEU A 56 6.89 26.37 -8.83
C LEU A 56 6.51 25.44 -10.00
N LEU A 57 5.61 25.89 -10.87
CA LEU A 57 5.21 25.17 -12.08
C LEU A 57 6.40 24.97 -13.02
N ASN A 58 7.17 26.03 -13.27
CA ASN A 58 8.38 25.96 -14.09
C ASN A 58 9.42 24.99 -13.53
N ASN A 59 9.63 25.00 -12.21
CA ASN A 59 10.53 24.07 -11.54
C ASN A 59 10.02 22.63 -11.66
N MET A 60 8.71 22.40 -11.50
CA MET A 60 8.11 21.09 -11.70
C MET A 60 8.34 20.59 -13.14
N HIS A 61 8.14 21.42 -14.15
CA HIS A 61 8.39 21.05 -15.55
C HIS A 61 9.85 20.67 -15.79
N LYS A 62 10.81 21.42 -15.22
CA LYS A 62 12.25 21.06 -15.29
C LYS A 62 12.52 19.69 -14.65
N VAL A 63 11.93 19.43 -13.47
CA VAL A 63 12.07 18.15 -12.77
C VAL A 63 11.47 16.99 -13.57
N GLN A 64 10.26 17.18 -14.12
CA GLN A 64 9.60 16.20 -14.97
C GLN A 64 10.43 15.89 -16.22
N LEU A 65 10.91 16.91 -16.90
CA LEU A 65 11.78 16.74 -18.08
C LEU A 65 13.07 15.98 -17.75
N HIS A 66 13.72 16.34 -16.63
CA HIS A 66 14.95 15.67 -16.18
C HIS A 66 14.73 14.18 -15.89
N ASN A 67 13.54 13.82 -15.39
CA ASN A 67 13.17 12.45 -15.07
C ASN A 67 12.48 11.71 -16.24
N GLY A 68 12.41 12.31 -17.43
CA GLY A 68 11.76 11.69 -18.60
C GLY A 68 10.24 11.53 -18.46
N LEU A 69 9.61 12.36 -17.62
CA LEU A 69 8.17 12.32 -17.35
C LEU A 69 7.42 13.34 -18.23
N PRO A 70 6.16 13.07 -18.57
CA PRO A 70 5.32 14.04 -19.26
C PRO A 70 5.07 15.26 -18.37
N GLN A 71 5.12 16.45 -18.99
CA GLN A 71 4.83 17.69 -18.28
C GLN A 71 3.34 17.81 -18.00
N THR A 72 2.99 18.20 -16.78
CA THR A 72 1.63 18.43 -16.35
C THR A 72 1.22 19.86 -16.70
N SER A 73 0.03 20.05 -17.27
CA SER A 73 -0.39 21.33 -17.81
C SER A 73 -0.99 22.31 -16.80
N GLU A 74 -1.53 21.85 -15.67
CA GLU A 74 -2.24 22.69 -14.70
C GLU A 74 -2.18 22.15 -13.25
N HIS A 75 -2.29 23.05 -12.27
CA HIS A 75 -2.53 22.73 -10.86
C HIS A 75 -4.01 22.84 -10.55
N ASP A 76 -4.72 21.73 -10.46
CA ASP A 76 -6.16 21.71 -10.14
C ASP A 76 -6.49 21.87 -8.64
N ASN A 77 -5.51 21.93 -7.77
CA ASN A 77 -5.69 21.89 -6.32
C ASN A 77 -5.43 23.25 -5.65
N LYS A 78 -6.11 23.47 -4.52
CA LYS A 78 -5.94 24.66 -3.67
C LYS A 78 -4.50 24.84 -3.16
N TYR A 79 -3.70 23.78 -3.16
CA TYR A 79 -2.28 23.74 -2.81
C TYR A 79 -1.57 22.72 -3.71
N PRO A 80 -0.25 22.87 -3.93
CA PRO A 80 0.51 21.95 -4.80
C PRO A 80 0.61 20.53 -4.22
N GLU A 81 0.27 19.52 -5.04
CA GLU A 81 0.45 18.11 -4.72
C GLU A 81 1.42 17.49 -5.72
N PHE A 82 2.36 16.67 -5.25
CA PHE A 82 3.36 16.01 -6.07
C PHE A 82 3.40 14.52 -5.79
N ASP A 83 3.37 13.70 -6.84
CA ASP A 83 3.45 12.25 -6.75
C ASP A 83 4.89 11.77 -6.94
N ILE A 84 5.31 10.89 -6.04
CA ILE A 84 6.57 10.17 -6.09
C ILE A 84 6.26 8.68 -6.15
N ASN A 85 6.46 8.08 -7.32
CA ASN A 85 6.26 6.66 -7.51
C ASN A 85 7.54 5.91 -7.12
N MET A 86 7.41 4.99 -6.15
CA MET A 86 8.50 4.12 -5.71
C MET A 86 7.97 2.74 -5.38
N GLU A 87 8.59 1.71 -5.94
CA GLU A 87 8.20 0.31 -5.72
C GLU A 87 8.28 -0.08 -4.23
N THR A 88 7.41 -1.01 -3.84
CA THR A 88 7.37 -1.55 -2.47
C THR A 88 8.70 -2.23 -2.13
N GLY A 89 9.19 -2.00 -0.90
CA GLY A 89 10.46 -2.57 -0.45
C GLY A 89 11.72 -1.82 -0.88
N THR A 90 11.62 -0.73 -1.66
CA THR A 90 12.76 0.08 -2.13
C THR A 90 13.19 1.18 -1.16
N GLY A 91 12.62 1.20 0.05
CA GLY A 91 12.99 2.15 1.11
C GLY A 91 12.26 3.49 1.06
N LYS A 92 11.01 3.54 0.60
CA LYS A 92 10.16 4.75 0.59
C LYS A 92 10.26 5.56 1.88
N THR A 93 10.07 4.90 3.04
CA THR A 93 10.12 5.54 4.36
C THR A 93 11.45 6.27 4.59
N TYR A 94 12.56 5.62 4.34
CA TYR A 94 13.88 6.26 4.48
C TYR A 94 14.05 7.45 3.53
N VAL A 95 13.57 7.32 2.29
CA VAL A 95 13.66 8.38 1.27
C VAL A 95 12.89 9.62 1.71
N TYR A 96 11.62 9.49 2.15
CA TYR A 96 10.88 10.67 2.56
C TYR A 96 11.39 11.24 3.90
N LEU A 97 11.87 10.42 4.83
CA LEU A 97 12.51 10.94 6.05
C LEU A 97 13.77 11.76 5.68
N LYS A 98 14.64 11.23 4.83
CA LYS A 98 15.82 11.97 4.35
C LYS A 98 15.44 13.23 3.60
N THR A 99 14.36 13.21 2.81
CA THR A 99 13.83 14.40 2.12
C THR A 99 13.46 15.51 3.10
N ILE A 100 12.87 15.19 4.26
CA ILE A 100 12.55 16.14 5.32
C ILE A 100 13.83 16.87 5.80
N PHE A 101 14.89 16.12 6.06
CA PHE A 101 16.17 16.71 6.52
C PHE A 101 16.82 17.58 5.44
N GLU A 102 16.80 17.14 4.18
CA GLU A 102 17.35 17.92 3.07
C GLU A 102 16.54 19.21 2.84
N LEU A 103 15.21 19.17 2.95
CA LEU A 103 14.36 20.36 2.87
C LEU A 103 14.62 21.33 4.03
N LYS A 104 14.82 20.81 5.25
CA LYS A 104 15.23 21.63 6.40
C LYS A 104 16.59 22.27 6.17
N LYS A 105 17.58 21.50 5.74
CA LYS A 105 18.94 21.97 5.50
C LYS A 105 19.01 23.07 4.42
N LYS A 106 18.33 22.83 3.28
CA LYS A 106 18.45 23.71 2.11
C LYS A 106 17.54 24.93 2.15
N TYR A 107 16.31 24.76 2.67
CA TYR A 107 15.26 25.80 2.60
C TYR A 107 14.72 26.23 3.95
N ASN A 108 15.22 25.63 5.03
CA ASN A 108 14.81 25.90 6.41
C ASN A 108 13.32 25.58 6.71
N PHE A 109 12.67 24.72 5.89
CA PHE A 109 11.36 24.22 6.26
C PHE A 109 11.44 23.40 7.55
N SER A 110 10.52 23.62 8.47
CA SER A 110 10.63 23.05 9.83
C SER A 110 9.41 22.27 10.28
N LYS A 111 8.27 22.41 9.62
CA LYS A 111 7.01 21.78 10.01
C LYS A 111 6.59 20.73 9.00
N PHE A 112 6.61 19.48 9.43
CA PHE A 112 6.29 18.32 8.58
C PHE A 112 5.25 17.45 9.26
N ILE A 113 4.28 16.96 8.47
CA ILE A 113 3.28 16.00 8.94
C ILE A 113 3.30 14.78 8.02
N ILE A 114 3.52 13.61 8.60
CA ILE A 114 3.43 12.33 7.90
C ILE A 114 2.04 11.75 8.13
N VAL A 115 1.23 11.71 7.08
CA VAL A 115 -0.13 11.17 7.10
C VAL A 115 -0.10 9.73 6.61
N VAL A 116 -0.60 8.82 7.43
CA VAL A 116 -0.60 7.38 7.15
C VAL A 116 -2.00 6.78 7.23
N PRO A 117 -2.28 5.67 6.52
CA PRO A 117 -3.62 5.09 6.47
C PRO A 117 -4.02 4.34 7.75
N SER A 118 -3.08 3.79 8.50
CA SER A 118 -3.38 2.90 9.62
C SER A 118 -2.42 3.05 10.81
N VAL A 119 -2.86 2.55 11.97
CA VAL A 119 -2.03 2.52 13.18
C VAL A 119 -0.78 1.66 13.00
N ALA A 120 -0.89 0.54 12.28
CA ALA A 120 0.27 -0.33 12.03
C ALA A 120 1.37 0.39 11.24
N ILE A 121 1.00 1.13 10.18
CA ILE A 121 1.96 1.93 9.40
C ILE A 121 2.49 3.09 10.24
N LYS A 122 1.65 3.73 11.07
CA LYS A 122 2.06 4.78 12.02
C LYS A 122 3.19 4.30 12.95
N GLU A 123 3.02 3.13 13.55
CA GLU A 123 4.06 2.53 14.41
C GLU A 123 5.32 2.14 13.62
N GLY A 124 5.15 1.70 12.37
CA GLY A 124 6.27 1.42 11.46
C GLY A 124 7.10 2.67 11.14
N VAL A 125 6.44 3.80 10.87
CA VAL A 125 7.10 5.10 10.64
C VAL A 125 7.81 5.57 11.90
N LYS A 126 7.16 5.49 13.08
CA LYS A 126 7.78 5.81 14.35
C LYS A 126 9.05 5.00 14.57
N LYS A 127 8.97 3.68 14.38
CA LYS A 127 10.14 2.80 14.50
C LYS A 127 11.26 3.18 13.52
N SER A 128 10.91 3.60 12.31
CA SER A 128 11.90 4.07 11.33
C SER A 128 12.60 5.34 11.79
N LEU A 129 11.85 6.30 12.38
CA LEU A 129 12.42 7.51 12.99
C LEU A 129 13.36 7.16 14.15
N ASP A 130 12.93 6.23 15.02
CA ASP A 130 13.75 5.79 16.17
C ASP A 130 15.06 5.10 15.70
N VAL A 131 14.99 4.22 14.71
CA VAL A 131 16.15 3.47 14.18
C VAL A 131 17.12 4.38 13.44
N THR A 132 16.63 5.36 12.69
CA THR A 132 17.48 6.28 11.92
C THR A 132 17.92 7.51 12.70
N PHE A 133 17.52 7.64 13.96
CA PHE A 133 17.76 8.82 14.79
C PHE A 133 19.23 9.21 14.86
N GLU A 134 20.10 8.29 15.29
CA GLU A 134 21.53 8.57 15.46
C GLU A 134 22.22 8.82 14.11
N GLN A 135 21.78 8.12 13.05
CA GLN A 135 22.30 8.34 11.69
C GLN A 135 22.00 9.76 11.22
N PHE A 136 20.73 10.19 11.28
CA PHE A 136 20.37 11.54 10.83
C PHE A 136 20.99 12.63 11.68
N LYS A 137 21.18 12.41 12.98
CA LYS A 137 21.89 13.34 13.85
C LYS A 137 23.37 13.49 13.46
N GLN A 138 24.00 12.44 12.98
CA GLN A 138 25.37 12.48 12.46
C GLN A 138 25.46 13.06 11.05
N ASP A 139 24.52 12.72 10.18
CA ASP A 139 24.50 13.17 8.78
C ASP A 139 24.15 14.68 8.66
N TYR A 140 23.42 15.24 9.66
CA TYR A 140 22.93 16.62 9.66
C TYR A 140 23.27 17.32 10.99
N PRO A 141 24.55 17.50 11.32
CA PRO A 141 24.98 18.08 12.62
C PRO A 141 24.53 19.55 12.79
N GLU A 142 24.22 20.24 11.70
CA GLU A 142 23.70 21.61 11.70
C GLU A 142 22.21 21.71 12.06
N ILE A 143 21.47 20.60 12.04
CA ILE A 143 20.05 20.58 12.41
C ILE A 143 19.94 20.12 13.87
N PRO A 144 19.40 20.97 14.77
CA PRO A 144 19.10 20.55 16.14
C PRO A 144 18.03 19.44 16.10
N TYR A 145 18.49 18.18 16.23
CA TYR A 145 17.62 17.00 16.18
C TYR A 145 17.68 16.24 17.49
N SER A 146 16.52 16.10 18.13
CA SER A 146 16.37 15.44 19.43
C SER A 146 15.10 14.58 19.45
N ASN A 147 14.90 13.78 20.49
CA ASN A 147 13.71 12.96 20.65
C ASN A 147 12.39 13.78 20.67
N SER A 148 12.46 15.07 20.97
CA SER A 148 11.31 15.98 20.89
C SER A 148 11.06 16.54 19.49
N SER A 149 11.94 16.28 18.53
CA SER A 149 11.79 16.74 17.14
C SER A 149 10.76 15.95 16.36
N TYR A 150 10.31 14.81 16.86
CA TYR A 150 9.24 14.02 16.23
C TYR A 150 8.34 13.38 17.28
N PHE A 151 7.07 13.24 16.94
CA PHE A 151 6.09 12.58 17.80
C PHE A 151 4.96 11.96 16.99
N VAL A 152 4.29 11.01 17.62
CA VAL A 152 3.07 10.42 17.11
C VAL A 152 1.89 11.17 17.71
N TYR A 153 0.98 11.66 16.87
CA TYR A 153 -0.24 12.31 17.36
C TYR A 153 -1.04 11.37 18.25
N ASP A 154 -1.33 11.88 19.45
CA ASP A 154 -2.17 11.24 20.45
C ASP A 154 -3.17 12.29 20.99
N SER A 155 -4.45 11.98 20.86
CA SER A 155 -5.53 12.84 21.34
C SER A 155 -5.54 13.04 22.87
N SER A 156 -4.86 12.18 23.62
CA SER A 156 -4.71 12.31 25.08
C SER A 156 -3.63 13.32 25.49
N ASN A 157 -2.77 13.77 24.56
CA ASN A 157 -1.68 14.71 24.82
C ASN A 157 -1.68 15.88 23.82
N PRO A 158 -2.62 16.82 23.94
CA PRO A 158 -2.73 17.98 23.04
C PRO A 158 -1.53 18.93 23.08
N ASN A 159 -0.76 18.95 24.18
CA ASN A 159 0.40 19.80 24.33
C ASN A 159 1.50 19.54 23.28
N LEU A 160 1.63 18.31 22.80
CA LEU A 160 2.59 17.98 21.72
C LEU A 160 2.29 18.75 20.43
N VAL A 161 1.01 19.00 20.11
CA VAL A 161 0.62 19.79 18.93
C VAL A 161 0.97 21.27 19.16
N ARG A 162 0.83 21.76 20.38
CA ARG A 162 1.25 23.11 20.73
C ARG A 162 2.76 23.27 20.62
N ASP A 163 3.53 22.34 21.20
CA ASP A 163 4.99 22.32 21.08
C ASP A 163 5.44 22.27 19.61
N PHE A 164 4.73 21.49 18.78
CA PHE A 164 4.92 21.47 17.34
C PHE A 164 4.73 22.87 16.73
N ALA A 165 3.70 23.61 17.12
CA ALA A 165 3.40 24.91 16.56
C ALA A 165 4.42 25.99 16.96
N ILE A 166 4.92 25.97 18.20
CA ILE A 166 5.85 27.00 18.73
C ILE A 166 7.32 26.69 18.48
N SER A 167 7.69 25.43 18.22
CA SER A 167 9.09 25.05 18.03
C SER A 167 9.72 25.77 16.83
N GLN A 168 10.91 26.31 17.00
CA GLN A 168 11.74 26.89 15.92
C GLN A 168 12.54 25.82 15.16
N ASN A 169 12.70 24.66 15.76
CA ASN A 169 13.48 23.56 15.22
C ASN A 169 12.65 22.66 14.30
N LEU A 170 13.33 21.71 13.65
CA LEU A 170 12.66 20.66 12.90
C LEU A 170 11.65 19.92 13.78
N SER A 171 10.41 19.85 13.31
CA SER A 171 9.32 19.19 14.02
C SER A 171 8.53 18.31 13.04
N ILE A 172 8.41 17.02 13.38
CA ILE A 172 7.74 16.00 12.55
C ILE A 172 6.60 15.38 13.36
N MET A 173 5.38 15.50 12.87
CA MET A 173 4.20 14.84 13.45
C MET A 173 3.79 13.66 12.57
N VAL A 174 3.58 12.48 13.17
CA VAL A 174 3.03 11.31 12.47
C VAL A 174 1.57 11.13 12.90
N ILE A 175 0.65 11.14 11.95
CA ILE A 175 -0.79 11.09 12.21
C ILE A 175 -1.51 10.15 11.25
N THR A 176 -2.55 9.45 11.73
CA THR A 176 -3.43 8.67 10.85
C THR A 176 -4.55 9.56 10.30
N ILE A 177 -4.99 9.28 9.05
CA ILE A 177 -6.15 9.98 8.48
C ILE A 177 -7.38 9.89 9.38
N ALA A 178 -7.60 8.76 10.04
CA ALA A 178 -8.72 8.53 10.95
C ALA A 178 -8.74 9.48 12.17
N ALA A 179 -7.59 10.09 12.52
CA ALA A 179 -7.49 10.97 13.68
C ALA A 179 -8.09 12.37 13.43
N PHE A 180 -8.31 12.76 12.16
CA PHE A 180 -8.81 14.09 11.82
C PHE A 180 -9.86 14.14 10.70
N ASN A 181 -10.29 13.00 10.17
CA ASN A 181 -11.26 12.96 9.06
C ASN A 181 -12.74 13.03 9.47
N LYS A 182 -13.03 13.25 10.74
CA LYS A 182 -14.40 13.40 11.27
C LYS A 182 -14.47 14.59 12.20
N ASP A 183 -15.53 15.40 12.12
CA ASP A 183 -15.74 16.59 12.95
C ASP A 183 -15.74 16.30 14.46
N LYS A 184 -16.10 15.09 14.86
CA LYS A 184 -16.09 14.64 16.24
C LYS A 184 -14.71 14.28 16.79
N ASN A 185 -13.66 14.27 15.95
CA ASN A 185 -12.32 13.97 16.42
C ASN A 185 -11.83 15.10 17.34
N VAL A 186 -11.05 14.74 18.38
CA VAL A 186 -10.55 15.68 19.39
C VAL A 186 -9.81 16.87 18.77
N ILE A 187 -9.09 16.65 17.69
CA ILE A 187 -8.34 17.69 16.98
C ILE A 187 -9.20 18.87 16.50
N HIS A 188 -10.51 18.68 16.30
CA HIS A 188 -11.48 19.68 15.88
C HIS A 188 -12.26 20.29 17.07
N GLN A 189 -12.15 19.68 18.25
CA GLN A 189 -12.85 20.16 19.45
C GLN A 189 -12.11 21.36 20.03
N GLU A 190 -12.89 22.27 20.60
CA GLU A 190 -12.35 23.42 21.30
C GLU A 190 -11.93 23.01 22.72
N ASP A 191 -10.66 23.17 23.01
CA ASP A 191 -10.09 22.98 24.32
C ASP A 191 -9.93 24.35 25.01
N ARG A 192 -10.17 24.39 26.32
CA ARG A 192 -10.11 25.67 27.09
C ARG A 192 -8.72 26.27 27.18
N GLU A 193 -7.69 25.43 27.04
CA GLU A 193 -6.30 25.82 27.22
C GLU A 193 -5.58 26.04 25.89
N THR A 194 -5.91 25.27 24.87
CA THR A 194 -5.17 25.26 23.60
C THR A 194 -5.99 25.77 22.41
N GLY A 195 -7.29 26.05 22.60
CA GLY A 195 -8.19 26.29 21.49
C GLY A 195 -8.36 25.02 20.62
N LYS A 196 -8.63 25.19 19.34
CA LYS A 196 -8.70 24.04 18.40
C LYS A 196 -7.32 23.66 17.90
N LEU A 197 -6.90 22.45 18.18
CA LEU A 197 -5.59 21.92 17.74
C LEU A 197 -5.41 22.03 16.22
N ILE A 198 -6.48 21.82 15.46
CA ILE A 198 -6.43 21.94 13.99
C ILE A 198 -6.03 23.36 13.54
N ASP A 199 -6.43 24.40 14.24
CA ASP A 199 -6.11 25.79 13.89
C ASP A 199 -4.63 26.10 14.17
N LEU A 200 -4.04 25.54 15.23
CA LEU A 200 -2.61 25.61 15.47
C LEU A 200 -1.82 24.94 14.33
N ILE A 201 -2.24 23.73 13.93
CA ILE A 201 -1.61 23.01 12.82
C ILE A 201 -1.69 23.84 11.53
N ARG A 202 -2.87 24.35 11.19
CA ARG A 202 -3.09 25.19 9.98
C ARG A 202 -2.17 26.39 9.91
N SER A 203 -1.95 27.04 11.05
CA SER A 203 -1.08 28.25 11.14
C SER A 203 0.39 27.92 10.89
N THR A 204 0.81 26.66 11.02
CA THR A 204 2.18 26.24 10.72
C THR A 204 2.46 26.05 9.23
N ASN A 205 1.46 26.05 8.34
CA ASN A 205 1.58 25.74 6.92
C ASN A 205 2.47 24.49 6.69
N PRO A 206 2.08 23.31 7.20
CA PRO A 206 2.96 22.16 7.21
C PRO A 206 3.21 21.62 5.81
N ILE A 207 4.39 21.02 5.58
CA ILE A 207 4.62 20.16 4.43
C ILE A 207 4.10 18.78 4.77
N LEU A 208 3.20 18.25 3.94
CA LEU A 208 2.65 16.93 4.14
C LEU A 208 3.45 15.87 3.37
N ILE A 209 3.70 14.76 4.03
CA ILE A 209 4.12 13.50 3.43
C ILE A 209 2.96 12.54 3.55
N ILE A 210 2.41 12.07 2.46
CA ILE A 210 1.30 11.11 2.45
C ILE A 210 1.85 9.76 2.01
N ASP A 211 1.88 8.82 2.93
CA ASP A 211 2.33 7.45 2.66
C ASP A 211 1.13 6.59 2.25
N GLU A 212 1.25 5.90 1.13
CA GLU A 212 0.19 5.12 0.48
C GLU A 212 -1.10 5.94 0.26
N PRO A 213 -1.06 7.01 -0.55
CA PRO A 213 -2.17 7.94 -0.75
C PRO A 213 -3.47 7.27 -1.21
N GLN A 214 -3.41 6.18 -1.98
CA GLN A 214 -4.59 5.41 -2.40
C GLN A 214 -5.39 4.84 -1.20
N LEU A 215 -4.79 4.71 -0.02
CA LEU A 215 -5.46 4.30 1.21
C LEU A 215 -5.81 5.49 2.13
N VAL A 216 -5.21 6.65 1.89
CA VAL A 216 -5.37 7.86 2.72
C VAL A 216 -6.41 8.80 2.12
N ASP A 217 -6.30 9.16 0.83
CA ASP A 217 -7.07 10.22 0.17
C ASP A 217 -8.03 9.71 -0.93
N ASN A 218 -8.47 8.46 -0.81
CA ASN A 218 -9.37 7.81 -1.77
C ASN A 218 -10.82 8.31 -1.73
N THR A 219 -11.20 9.15 -0.77
CA THR A 219 -12.54 9.71 -0.64
C THR A 219 -12.51 11.24 -0.61
N THR A 220 -13.56 11.89 -1.12
CA THR A 220 -13.73 13.35 -1.06
C THR A 220 -13.63 13.88 0.37
N ASN A 221 -14.19 13.14 1.34
CA ASN A 221 -14.12 13.54 2.75
C ASN A 221 -12.67 13.54 3.27
N ALA A 222 -11.89 12.51 2.95
CA ALA A 222 -10.48 12.45 3.34
C ALA A 222 -9.65 13.58 2.69
N GLN A 223 -9.87 13.85 1.40
CA GLN A 223 -9.22 14.95 0.69
C GLN A 223 -9.57 16.31 1.31
N ASN A 224 -10.84 16.54 1.66
CA ASN A 224 -11.27 17.76 2.34
C ASN A 224 -10.61 17.88 3.72
N SER A 225 -10.48 16.79 4.46
CA SER A 225 -9.81 16.77 5.76
C SER A 225 -8.32 17.11 5.66
N ILE A 226 -7.63 16.60 4.63
CA ILE A 226 -6.25 16.98 4.35
C ILE A 226 -6.14 18.49 4.06
N LYS A 227 -7.08 19.04 3.27
CA LYS A 227 -7.13 20.49 2.98
C LYS A 227 -7.32 21.34 4.25
N LEU A 228 -7.98 20.81 5.30
CA LEU A 228 -8.14 21.51 6.57
C LEU A 228 -6.81 21.71 7.31
N LEU A 229 -5.79 20.90 7.06
CA LEU A 229 -4.45 21.09 7.63
C LEU A 229 -3.73 22.30 7.04
N ASN A 230 -4.25 22.90 5.97
CA ASN A 230 -3.67 24.02 5.24
C ASN A 230 -2.20 23.76 4.81
N PRO A 231 -1.95 22.67 4.08
CA PRO A 231 -0.59 22.34 3.71
C PRO A 231 0.04 23.37 2.77
N LEU A 232 1.33 23.63 2.96
CA LEU A 232 2.13 24.40 2.01
C LEU A 232 2.26 23.64 0.68
N VAL A 233 2.63 22.36 0.78
CA VAL A 233 2.68 21.39 -0.32
C VAL A 233 2.44 19.99 0.24
N SER A 234 2.07 19.05 -0.62
CA SER A 234 1.96 17.62 -0.29
C SER A 234 2.83 16.76 -1.20
N PHE A 235 3.59 15.86 -0.62
CA PHE A 235 4.34 14.81 -1.32
C PHE A 235 3.67 13.46 -1.07
N ARG A 236 3.24 12.80 -2.13
CA ARG A 236 2.47 11.55 -2.10
C ARG A 236 3.35 10.40 -2.56
N TYR A 237 3.74 9.53 -1.63
CA TYR A 237 4.64 8.40 -1.87
C TYR A 237 3.86 7.09 -2.01
N SER A 238 3.92 6.44 -3.15
CA SER A 238 3.28 5.14 -3.41
C SER A 238 4.01 4.33 -4.47
N ALA A 239 3.79 3.02 -4.47
CA ALA A 239 4.07 2.16 -5.62
C ALA A 239 2.93 2.18 -6.64
N THR A 240 1.69 2.45 -6.17
CA THR A 240 0.47 2.42 -6.96
C THR A 240 -0.37 3.67 -6.68
N HIS A 241 -0.40 4.60 -7.61
CA HIS A 241 -1.23 5.80 -7.51
C HIS A 241 -2.55 5.58 -8.25
N ASP A 242 -3.68 5.56 -7.53
CA ASP A 242 -5.02 5.51 -8.13
C ASP A 242 -5.36 6.83 -8.83
N ARG A 243 -5.04 7.95 -8.18
CA ARG A 243 -5.13 9.29 -8.74
C ARG A 243 -3.70 9.80 -8.97
N LYS A 244 -3.36 10.05 -10.25
CA LYS A 244 -2.11 10.71 -10.60
C LYS A 244 -2.32 12.21 -10.58
N SER A 245 -1.55 12.91 -9.76
CA SER A 245 -1.43 14.34 -9.75
C SER A 245 -0.16 14.76 -10.54
N ASN A 246 0.69 15.58 -9.99
CA ASN A 246 1.92 16.02 -10.62
C ASN A 246 3.04 15.00 -10.33
N LEU A 247 3.18 13.98 -11.18
CA LEU A 247 4.25 13.00 -11.02
C LEU A 247 5.61 13.66 -11.30
N ILE A 248 6.49 13.64 -10.27
CA ILE A 248 7.83 14.25 -10.36
C ILE A 248 8.97 13.23 -10.36
N TYR A 249 8.70 12.01 -9.92
CA TYR A 249 9.68 10.92 -9.91
C TYR A 249 8.98 9.57 -10.04
N SER A 250 9.54 8.68 -10.86
CA SER A 250 9.10 7.28 -10.97
C SER A 250 10.29 6.35 -10.82
N PHE A 251 10.09 5.33 -9.97
CA PHE A 251 10.95 4.18 -9.81
C PHE A 251 10.02 2.97 -9.67
N ASP A 252 9.67 2.40 -10.81
CA ASP A 252 8.65 1.35 -10.90
C ASP A 252 9.23 -0.06 -10.64
N SER A 253 8.39 -1.07 -10.81
CA SER A 253 8.78 -2.47 -10.60
C SER A 253 9.85 -2.96 -11.57
N ILE A 254 9.91 -2.40 -12.79
CA ILE A 254 10.93 -2.75 -13.80
C ILE A 254 12.26 -2.15 -13.37
N ASP A 255 12.29 -0.85 -13.04
CA ASP A 255 13.48 -0.16 -12.53
C ASP A 255 14.04 -0.85 -11.28
N ALA A 256 13.14 -1.26 -10.37
CA ALA A 256 13.50 -1.92 -9.12
C ALA A 256 14.09 -3.32 -9.36
N TYR A 257 13.56 -4.04 -10.34
CA TYR A 257 14.04 -5.35 -10.75
C TYR A 257 15.40 -5.25 -11.46
N GLU A 258 15.53 -4.37 -12.45
CA GLU A 258 16.77 -4.16 -13.20
C GLU A 258 17.90 -3.63 -12.30
N GLY A 259 17.53 -2.79 -11.31
CA GLY A 259 18.48 -2.26 -10.33
C GLY A 259 18.82 -3.21 -9.17
N GLU A 260 18.28 -4.42 -9.13
CA GLU A 260 18.47 -5.42 -8.07
C GLU A 260 18.03 -4.95 -6.67
N TYR A 261 17.08 -4.00 -6.59
CA TYR A 261 16.57 -3.45 -5.32
C TYR A 261 15.47 -4.28 -4.68
N VAL A 262 14.81 -5.16 -5.46
CA VAL A 262 13.75 -6.05 -4.99
C VAL A 262 14.16 -7.51 -5.20
N LYS A 263 13.61 -8.40 -4.36
CA LYS A 263 13.84 -9.84 -4.51
C LYS A 263 13.24 -10.31 -5.83
N GLN A 264 14.00 -11.10 -6.57
CA GLN A 264 13.49 -11.80 -7.74
C GLN A 264 12.44 -12.81 -7.31
N ILE A 265 11.29 -12.81 -7.99
CA ILE A 265 10.33 -13.90 -7.88
C ILE A 265 10.72 -14.92 -8.95
N GLU A 266 11.44 -15.94 -8.56
CA GLU A 266 11.68 -17.09 -9.44
C GLU A 266 10.42 -17.95 -9.44
N VAL A 267 9.66 -17.91 -10.53
CA VAL A 267 8.57 -18.85 -10.75
C VAL A 267 9.18 -20.12 -11.34
N ALA A 268 9.58 -21.05 -10.49
CA ALA A 268 9.88 -22.39 -10.93
C ALA A 268 8.56 -23.06 -11.35
N SER A 269 8.25 -23.01 -12.64
CA SER A 269 7.21 -23.87 -13.20
C SER A 269 7.79 -25.28 -13.33
N PHE A 270 7.43 -26.16 -12.44
CA PHE A 270 7.63 -27.57 -12.65
C PHE A 270 6.55 -28.04 -13.65
N SER A 271 6.90 -28.17 -14.91
CA SER A 271 6.20 -29.09 -15.78
C SER A 271 6.69 -30.50 -15.39
N THR A 272 5.97 -31.14 -14.48
CA THR A 272 6.16 -32.57 -14.31
C THR A 272 5.69 -33.21 -15.62
N GLU A 273 6.60 -33.74 -16.41
CA GLU A 273 6.25 -34.64 -17.52
C GLU A 273 5.50 -35.89 -17.02
N ASP A 274 5.46 -36.11 -15.72
CA ASP A 274 4.76 -37.17 -15.01
C ASP A 274 3.38 -36.73 -14.46
N TYR A 275 2.52 -36.14 -15.31
CA TYR A 275 1.08 -36.10 -15.06
C TYR A 275 0.42 -37.50 -15.00
N ASP A 276 1.25 -38.52 -15.13
CA ASP A 276 0.79 -39.90 -15.27
C ASP A 276 0.57 -40.64 -13.94
N ASN A 277 0.93 -40.07 -12.80
CA ASN A 277 0.91 -40.77 -11.50
C ASN A 277 -0.37 -40.59 -10.68
N SER A 278 -1.34 -39.78 -11.11
CA SER A 278 -2.65 -39.67 -10.46
C SER A 278 -3.79 -39.91 -11.43
N ALA A 279 -4.85 -40.56 -10.95
CA ALA A 279 -6.05 -40.79 -11.76
C ALA A 279 -6.84 -39.49 -11.90
N TYR A 280 -6.76 -38.85 -13.07
CA TYR A 280 -7.62 -37.71 -13.40
C TYR A 280 -9.02 -38.19 -13.78
N ILE A 281 -10.03 -37.77 -13.00
CA ILE A 281 -11.44 -38.16 -13.22
C ILE A 281 -12.30 -36.92 -13.05
N ARG A 282 -12.98 -36.48 -14.12
CA ARG A 282 -13.96 -35.38 -14.07
C ARG A 282 -15.32 -35.85 -14.53
N VAL A 283 -16.31 -35.81 -13.64
CA VAL A 283 -17.69 -36.19 -13.98
C VAL A 283 -18.40 -34.99 -14.62
N LYS A 284 -18.59 -35.04 -15.97
CA LYS A 284 -19.23 -33.94 -16.71
C LYS A 284 -20.75 -33.92 -16.58
N SER A 285 -21.40 -35.07 -16.64
CA SER A 285 -22.84 -35.19 -16.50
C SER A 285 -23.28 -36.62 -16.17
N ILE A 286 -24.36 -36.71 -15.39
CA ILE A 286 -25.03 -37.99 -15.10
C ILE A 286 -26.49 -37.88 -15.55
N LYS A 287 -26.93 -38.87 -16.37
CA LYS A 287 -28.27 -38.89 -16.94
C LYS A 287 -28.94 -40.24 -16.71
N SER A 288 -30.21 -40.17 -16.30
CA SER A 288 -31.08 -41.38 -16.15
C SER A 288 -32.05 -41.46 -17.31
N ASN A 289 -32.11 -42.59 -17.95
CA ASN A 289 -33.12 -42.93 -18.96
C ASN A 289 -33.92 -44.11 -18.42
N LYS A 290 -35.04 -44.42 -19.10
CA LYS A 290 -36.00 -45.49 -18.67
C LYS A 290 -35.35 -46.83 -18.35
N ASN A 291 -34.19 -47.16 -18.97
CA ASN A 291 -33.55 -48.49 -18.87
C ASN A 291 -32.13 -48.44 -18.28
N THR A 292 -31.51 -47.30 -18.11
CA THR A 292 -30.11 -47.21 -17.59
C THR A 292 -29.76 -45.84 -17.06
N ILE A 293 -28.78 -45.80 -16.14
CA ILE A 293 -28.12 -44.56 -15.69
C ILE A 293 -26.73 -44.52 -16.32
N THR A 294 -26.42 -43.41 -16.96
CA THR A 294 -25.12 -43.22 -17.65
C THR A 294 -24.43 -41.95 -17.17
N ALA A 295 -23.12 -41.99 -17.04
CA ALA A 295 -22.27 -40.86 -16.73
C ALA A 295 -21.31 -40.58 -17.89
N ASN A 296 -21.13 -39.29 -18.22
CA ASN A 296 -20.07 -38.85 -19.12
C ASN A 296 -18.91 -38.34 -18.25
N VAL A 297 -17.77 -39.02 -18.39
CA VAL A 297 -16.58 -38.78 -17.54
C VAL A 297 -15.40 -38.51 -18.42
N GLU A 298 -14.65 -37.46 -18.12
CA GLU A 298 -13.38 -37.16 -18.75
C GLU A 298 -12.25 -37.82 -17.95
N ILE A 299 -11.44 -38.63 -18.62
CA ILE A 299 -10.28 -39.30 -18.03
C ILE A 299 -9.06 -39.14 -18.93
N SER A 300 -7.87 -39.39 -18.39
CA SER A 300 -6.63 -39.41 -19.15
C SER A 300 -6.45 -40.79 -19.80
N VAL A 301 -6.42 -40.85 -21.13
CA VAL A 301 -6.33 -42.10 -21.92
C VAL A 301 -4.99 -42.18 -22.62
N LEU A 302 -4.36 -43.34 -22.58
CA LEU A 302 -3.16 -43.66 -23.34
C LEU A 302 -3.58 -44.06 -24.77
N ASN A 303 -3.04 -43.39 -25.79
CA ASN A 303 -3.29 -43.74 -27.17
C ASN A 303 -2.26 -44.78 -27.69
N ASP A 304 -2.50 -45.35 -28.88
CA ASP A 304 -1.64 -46.34 -29.51
C ASP A 304 -0.20 -45.83 -29.80
N ALA A 305 0.01 -44.51 -29.79
CA ALA A 305 1.31 -43.86 -29.97
C ALA A 305 2.03 -43.59 -28.62
N GLY A 306 1.50 -44.10 -27.50
CA GLY A 306 2.10 -43.94 -26.18
C GLY A 306 1.88 -42.52 -25.56
N LYS A 307 1.04 -41.67 -26.17
CA LYS A 307 0.77 -40.33 -25.68
C LYS A 307 -0.52 -40.30 -24.86
N VAL A 308 -0.46 -39.68 -23.69
CA VAL A 308 -1.62 -39.45 -22.82
C VAL A 308 -2.40 -38.21 -23.25
N SER A 309 -3.73 -38.34 -23.33
CA SER A 309 -4.63 -37.25 -23.64
C SER A 309 -5.95 -37.38 -22.89
N LYS A 310 -6.60 -36.27 -22.54
CA LYS A 310 -7.92 -36.26 -21.89
C LYS A 310 -8.99 -36.65 -22.92
N LYS A 311 -9.81 -37.64 -22.59
CA LYS A 311 -10.93 -38.10 -23.42
C LYS A 311 -12.19 -38.27 -22.60
N ASP A 312 -13.35 -38.01 -23.26
CA ASP A 312 -14.66 -38.30 -22.71
C ASP A 312 -15.00 -39.78 -22.90
N VAL A 313 -15.33 -40.45 -21.82
CA VAL A 313 -15.77 -41.84 -21.80
C VAL A 313 -17.18 -41.92 -21.21
N LYS A 314 -18.00 -42.78 -21.78
CA LYS A 314 -19.34 -43.02 -21.29
C LYS A 314 -19.35 -44.25 -20.40
N ILE A 315 -19.79 -44.10 -19.16
CA ILE A 315 -19.92 -45.12 -18.14
C ILE A 315 -21.41 -45.50 -18.00
N ASP A 316 -21.72 -46.75 -17.99
CA ASP A 316 -23.08 -47.29 -17.82
C ASP A 316 -23.17 -48.07 -16.52
N LYS A 317 -24.18 -47.77 -15.67
CA LYS A 317 -24.40 -48.40 -14.36
C LYS A 317 -24.38 -49.92 -14.40
N TYR A 318 -24.95 -50.52 -15.43
CA TYR A 318 -25.12 -51.98 -15.53
C TYR A 318 -23.99 -52.67 -16.27
N LYS A 319 -23.06 -51.98 -16.93
CA LYS A 319 -21.98 -52.58 -17.73
C LYS A 319 -20.68 -52.78 -16.96
N LYS A 320 -20.66 -52.60 -15.63
CA LYS A 320 -19.49 -52.78 -14.75
C LYS A 320 -18.20 -52.20 -15.34
N ASN A 321 -18.25 -50.94 -15.78
CA ASN A 321 -17.14 -50.27 -16.40
C ASN A 321 -15.94 -50.14 -15.46
N ASN A 322 -14.75 -50.41 -15.99
CA ASN A 322 -13.48 -50.28 -15.30
C ASN A 322 -12.67 -49.18 -15.98
N LEU A 323 -12.30 -48.13 -15.23
CA LEU A 323 -11.53 -47.02 -15.79
C LEU A 323 -10.15 -47.48 -16.28
N PHE A 324 -9.58 -48.50 -15.70
CA PHE A 324 -8.33 -49.12 -16.22
C PHE A 324 -8.46 -49.52 -17.69
N SER A 325 -9.52 -50.25 -18.04
CA SER A 325 -9.75 -50.66 -19.44
C SER A 325 -10.07 -49.47 -20.35
N LEU A 326 -10.84 -48.49 -19.84
CA LEU A 326 -11.24 -47.31 -20.61
C LEU A 326 -10.08 -46.33 -20.84
N SER A 327 -9.06 -46.35 -20.00
CA SER A 327 -7.88 -45.49 -20.09
C SER A 327 -6.77 -46.04 -20.99
N GLY A 328 -6.97 -47.22 -21.64
CA GLY A 328 -5.90 -47.88 -22.39
C GLY A 328 -4.90 -48.64 -21.51
N GLY A 329 -5.37 -49.14 -20.37
CA GLY A 329 -4.54 -49.97 -19.47
C GLY A 329 -3.64 -49.19 -18.52
N ARG A 330 -3.96 -47.94 -18.22
CA ARG A 330 -3.15 -47.13 -17.29
C ARG A 330 -3.33 -47.58 -15.84
N GLU A 331 -2.21 -47.98 -15.19
CA GLU A 331 -2.17 -48.48 -13.80
C GLU A 331 -2.76 -47.52 -12.78
N VAL A 332 -2.70 -46.21 -13.00
CA VAL A 332 -3.30 -45.19 -12.10
C VAL A 332 -4.81 -45.37 -11.92
N TYR A 333 -5.49 -46.07 -12.84
CA TYR A 333 -6.92 -46.36 -12.76
C TYR A 333 -7.22 -47.80 -12.30
N ALA A 334 -6.23 -48.62 -11.93
CA ALA A 334 -6.43 -50.04 -11.56
C ALA A 334 -7.49 -50.22 -10.46
N ASN A 335 -7.55 -49.34 -9.51
CA ASN A 335 -8.46 -49.38 -8.38
C ASN A 335 -9.78 -48.61 -8.62
N TYR A 336 -9.99 -48.03 -9.81
CA TYR A 336 -11.19 -47.26 -10.15
C TYR A 336 -12.20 -48.10 -10.94
N ARG A 337 -12.79 -49.07 -10.27
CA ARG A 337 -13.94 -49.82 -10.79
C ARG A 337 -15.22 -49.18 -10.27
N VAL A 338 -16.17 -48.93 -11.16
CA VAL A 338 -17.46 -48.36 -10.80
C VAL A 338 -18.25 -49.34 -9.92
N LYS A 339 -18.61 -48.92 -8.73
CA LYS A 339 -19.49 -49.63 -7.80
C LYS A 339 -20.94 -49.33 -8.11
N ASP A 340 -21.29 -48.04 -8.16
CA ASP A 340 -22.63 -47.58 -8.50
C ASP A 340 -22.62 -46.14 -9.10
N ILE A 341 -23.71 -45.79 -9.78
CA ILE A 341 -23.97 -44.43 -10.28
C ILE A 341 -25.33 -43.96 -9.71
N TYR A 342 -25.30 -42.88 -8.98
CA TYR A 342 -26.48 -42.27 -8.38
C TYR A 342 -26.92 -41.06 -9.21
N CYS A 343 -28.24 -40.95 -9.47
CA CYS A 343 -28.81 -39.88 -10.29
C CYS A 343 -30.12 -39.38 -9.71
N GLU A 344 -30.09 -38.94 -8.47
CA GLU A 344 -31.21 -38.24 -7.83
C GLU A 344 -31.15 -36.73 -8.13
N PRO A 345 -32.25 -35.97 -8.09
CA PRO A 345 -32.30 -34.58 -8.51
C PRO A 345 -31.20 -33.70 -7.91
N ASP A 346 -30.90 -33.88 -6.60
CA ASP A 346 -29.92 -33.06 -5.86
C ASP A 346 -28.65 -33.84 -5.47
N ASN A 347 -28.54 -35.12 -5.84
CA ASN A 347 -27.44 -35.97 -5.44
C ASN A 347 -26.99 -36.90 -6.57
N LYS A 348 -26.16 -36.36 -7.46
CA LYS A 348 -25.61 -37.07 -8.61
C LYS A 348 -24.11 -37.30 -8.41
N TYR A 349 -23.70 -38.60 -8.33
CA TYR A 349 -22.30 -38.95 -8.17
C TYR A 349 -22.03 -40.40 -8.67
N ILE A 350 -20.77 -40.67 -8.89
CA ILE A 350 -20.24 -42.00 -9.16
C ILE A 350 -19.50 -42.49 -7.93
N GLU A 351 -19.81 -43.69 -7.45
CA GLU A 351 -19.09 -44.38 -6.38
C GLU A 351 -18.20 -45.45 -6.99
N PHE A 352 -16.93 -45.46 -6.60
CA PHE A 352 -15.95 -46.46 -7.00
C PHE A 352 -15.72 -47.48 -5.90
N LEU A 353 -15.27 -48.69 -6.24
CA LEU A 353 -15.02 -49.79 -5.26
C LEU A 353 -13.93 -49.45 -4.23
N ASN A 354 -13.04 -48.52 -4.54
CA ASN A 354 -12.03 -48.03 -3.61
C ASN A 354 -12.58 -46.96 -2.60
N GLY A 355 -13.90 -46.74 -2.57
CA GLY A 355 -14.55 -45.82 -1.67
C GLY A 355 -14.52 -44.35 -2.12
N VAL A 356 -13.96 -44.06 -3.28
CA VAL A 356 -13.93 -42.68 -3.82
C VAL A 356 -15.29 -42.35 -4.44
N GLU A 357 -15.84 -41.20 -4.10
CA GLU A 357 -17.06 -40.62 -4.69
C GLU A 357 -16.69 -39.38 -5.48
N VAL A 358 -17.21 -39.25 -6.71
CA VAL A 358 -17.01 -38.06 -7.55
C VAL A 358 -18.37 -37.56 -8.03
N ARG A 359 -18.70 -36.33 -7.63
CA ARG A 359 -20.00 -35.69 -7.94
C ARG A 359 -20.03 -35.12 -9.35
N GLU A 360 -21.24 -34.94 -9.91
CA GLU A 360 -21.43 -34.22 -11.17
C GLU A 360 -20.79 -32.81 -11.08
N GLY A 361 -19.94 -32.48 -12.02
CA GLY A 361 -19.17 -31.24 -12.06
C GLY A 361 -17.83 -31.27 -11.30
N GLN A 362 -17.60 -32.28 -10.46
CA GLN A 362 -16.37 -32.44 -9.68
C GLN A 362 -15.25 -33.07 -10.50
N CYS A 363 -14.01 -32.69 -10.16
CA CYS A 363 -12.78 -33.28 -10.71
C CYS A 363 -11.89 -33.76 -9.56
N ILE A 364 -11.25 -34.89 -9.73
CA ILE A 364 -10.18 -35.41 -8.86
C ILE A 364 -8.93 -35.67 -9.68
N GLY A 365 -7.76 -35.56 -9.06
CA GLY A 365 -6.47 -35.80 -9.73
C GLY A 365 -6.06 -34.65 -10.69
N ASP A 366 -6.68 -33.49 -10.59
CA ASP A 366 -6.23 -32.27 -11.31
C ASP A 366 -5.24 -31.49 -10.48
N ILE A 367 -4.15 -31.04 -11.10
CA ILE A 367 -3.09 -30.24 -10.43
C ILE A 367 -3.57 -28.80 -10.12
N ASP A 368 -4.74 -28.41 -10.61
CA ASP A 368 -5.38 -27.15 -10.25
C ASP A 368 -5.95 -27.09 -8.82
N ASP A 369 -5.63 -28.08 -7.97
CA ASP A 369 -6.01 -28.05 -6.57
C ASP A 369 -5.26 -26.91 -5.86
N ILE A 370 -6.04 -25.94 -5.35
CA ILE A 370 -5.58 -24.74 -4.62
C ILE A 370 -4.65 -25.08 -3.44
N LYS A 371 -4.73 -26.28 -2.89
CA LYS A 371 -3.84 -26.76 -1.81
C LYS A 371 -2.40 -27.02 -2.28
N LEU A 372 -2.19 -27.52 -3.48
CA LEU A 372 -0.86 -27.70 -4.06
C LEU A 372 -0.22 -26.36 -4.44
N LYS A 373 -1.00 -25.41 -4.94
CA LYS A 373 -0.52 -24.03 -5.19
C LYS A 373 -0.07 -23.31 -3.91
N ARG A 374 -0.67 -23.61 -2.76
CA ARG A 374 -0.30 -22.99 -1.46
C ARG A 374 0.92 -23.64 -0.78
N GLN A 375 1.33 -24.83 -1.18
CA GLN A 375 2.56 -25.47 -0.66
C GLN A 375 3.81 -25.09 -1.46
N GLN A 376 3.66 -24.41 -2.60
CA GLN A 376 4.75 -23.97 -3.48
C GLN A 376 5.11 -22.48 -3.34
N ILE A 377 4.40 -21.73 -2.48
CA ILE A 377 4.70 -20.35 -2.06
C ILE A 377 5.21 -20.38 -0.61
#